data_48751633e562fed6cae44ba858f091dc
#
_entry.id   48751633e562fed6cae44ba858f091dc
#
_cell.length_a   1.000
_cell.length_b   1.000
_cell.length_c   1.000
_cell.angle_alpha   90.00
_cell.angle_beta   90.00
_cell.angle_gamma   90.00
#
_symmetry.space_group_name_H-M   'P 1'
#
loop_
_entity.id
_entity.type
_entity.pdbx_description
1 polymer ?
#
loop_
_entity_poly.entity_id
_entity_poly.type
_entity_poly.pdbx_seq_one_letter_code
_entity_poly.pdbx_strand_id
1 'polypeptide(L)'
;PSSGAPQPLYYWGGEQKGTSKYENLAYMSYDKQTPESMCRLICVYEDMVNNPAGSRQVPPPGVCAEYGYLLLQPQTAETFAKHATPAQKRAFKDADADYAVLFRARGEEMMKMEMTLYPESAHFIKPIFEKLTK
;
A
#
# COMPACT_ATOMS: atom_id res chain seq x y z
N PRO A 1 25.91 3.75 -18.63
CA PRO A 1 25.87 3.76 -18.04
C PRO A 1 26.01 3.50 -17.22
N SER A 2 26.03 3.22 -17.43
CA SER A 2 25.93 3.02 -16.79
C SER A 2 26.58 2.96 -15.87
N SER A 3 26.66 3.38 -15.38
CA SER A 3 27.39 3.58 -14.20
C SER A 3 27.70 2.34 -13.43
N GLY A 4 27.32 1.24 -13.82
CA GLY A 4 27.59 0.02 -13.12
C GLY A 4 26.85 -0.19 -11.81
N ALA A 5 26.09 0.76 -11.35
CA ALA A 5 25.26 0.51 -10.15
C ALA A 5 24.14 -0.46 -10.50
N PRO A 6 23.96 -1.55 -9.73
CA PRO A 6 22.89 -2.50 -10.03
C PRO A 6 21.52 -1.86 -9.82
N GLN A 7 20.55 -2.25 -10.66
CA GLN A 7 19.20 -1.78 -10.49
C GLN A 7 18.60 -2.41 -9.23
N PRO A 8 17.89 -1.64 -8.40
CA PRO A 8 17.22 -2.21 -7.24
C PRO A 8 16.25 -3.31 -7.63
N LEU A 9 16.09 -4.30 -6.77
CA LEU A 9 15.13 -5.39 -7.01
C LEU A 9 13.70 -4.89 -7.00
N TYR A 10 13.39 -3.91 -6.16
CA TYR A 10 12.02 -3.43 -5.95
C TYR A 10 11.97 -1.91 -5.91
N TYR A 11 10.80 -1.37 -6.23
CA TYR A 11 10.51 0.06 -6.11
C TYR A 11 9.83 0.30 -4.75
N TRP A 12 10.40 1.19 -3.95
CA TRP A 12 9.96 1.48 -2.59
C TRP A 12 9.32 2.86 -2.44
N GLY A 13 8.63 3.35 -3.47
CA GLY A 13 7.88 4.58 -3.38
C GLY A 13 8.65 5.87 -3.62
N GLY A 14 9.85 5.76 -4.23
CA GLY A 14 10.69 6.92 -4.48
C GLY A 14 11.48 7.35 -3.26
N GLU A 15 12.40 8.29 -3.45
CA GLU A 15 13.28 8.74 -2.38
C GLU A 15 12.86 10.09 -1.83
N GLN A 16 13.14 10.29 -0.53
CA GLN A 16 12.95 11.56 0.14
C GLN A 16 14.03 11.67 1.21
N LYS A 17 14.98 12.59 1.00
CA LYS A 17 16.09 12.82 1.94
C LYS A 17 16.89 11.56 2.27
N GLY A 18 17.17 10.75 1.27
CA GLY A 18 17.99 9.56 1.43
C GLY A 18 17.26 8.31 1.90
N THR A 19 15.97 8.40 2.20
CA THR A 19 15.14 7.24 2.52
C THR A 19 13.95 7.19 1.59
N SER A 20 13.28 6.06 1.49
CA SER A 20 12.11 5.97 0.63
C SER A 20 10.93 6.71 1.24
N LYS A 21 10.03 7.20 0.39
CA LYS A 21 8.79 7.82 0.87
C LYS A 21 7.98 6.83 1.70
N TYR A 22 7.99 5.57 1.29
CA TYR A 22 7.29 4.52 2.02
C TYR A 22 7.83 4.39 3.44
N GLU A 23 9.16 4.32 3.61
CA GLU A 23 9.76 4.19 4.92
C GLU A 23 9.39 5.39 5.82
N ASN A 24 9.47 6.60 5.28
CA ASN A 24 9.16 7.79 6.04
C ASN A 24 7.70 7.80 6.49
N LEU A 25 6.77 7.48 5.59
CA LEU A 25 5.35 7.50 5.92
C LEU A 25 4.95 6.34 6.84
N ALA A 26 5.54 5.17 6.64
CA ALA A 26 5.28 4.03 7.51
C ALA A 26 5.76 4.31 8.93
N TYR A 27 6.94 4.90 9.08
CA TYR A 27 7.47 5.29 10.39
C TYR A 27 6.54 6.29 11.08
N MET A 28 6.09 7.31 10.35
CA MET A 28 5.17 8.31 10.89
C MET A 28 3.84 7.68 11.32
N SER A 29 3.39 6.65 10.63
CA SER A 29 2.14 5.98 10.97
C SER A 29 2.19 5.30 12.33
N TYR A 30 3.35 4.80 12.73
CA TYR A 30 3.50 4.20 14.05
C TYR A 30 3.45 5.20 15.17
N ASP A 31 4.19 6.30 15.02
CA ASP A 31 4.39 7.24 16.11
C ASP A 31 3.49 8.48 16.04
N LYS A 32 3.20 8.94 14.86
CA LYS A 32 2.53 10.22 14.65
C LYS A 32 1.51 10.13 13.52
N GLN A 33 0.75 9.06 13.51
CA GLN A 33 -0.24 8.88 12.45
C GLN A 33 -1.28 9.99 12.49
N THR A 34 -1.42 10.70 11.37
CA THR A 34 -2.46 11.69 11.18
C THR A 34 -3.33 11.24 10.01
N PRO A 35 -4.56 11.76 9.89
CA PRO A 35 -5.36 11.47 8.70
C PRO A 35 -4.64 11.81 7.41
N GLU A 36 -3.89 12.92 7.38
CA GLU A 36 -3.16 13.35 6.20
C GLU A 36 -2.02 12.38 5.85
N SER A 37 -1.26 11.92 6.84
CA SER A 37 -0.17 10.98 6.58
C SER A 37 -0.73 9.62 6.14
N MET A 38 -1.87 9.20 6.69
CA MET A 38 -2.52 7.97 6.24
C MET A 38 -2.93 8.06 4.77
N CYS A 39 -3.52 9.20 4.36
CA CYS A 39 -3.91 9.37 2.96
C CYS A 39 -2.70 9.34 2.03
N ARG A 40 -1.59 9.95 2.43
CA ARG A 40 -0.34 9.89 1.64
C ARG A 40 0.19 8.48 1.55
N LEU A 41 0.17 7.75 2.66
CA LEU A 41 0.66 6.36 2.67
C LEU A 41 -0.16 5.47 1.75
N ILE A 42 -1.49 5.63 1.76
CA ILE A 42 -2.36 4.87 0.85
C ILE A 42 -1.96 5.13 -0.61
N CYS A 43 -1.70 6.38 -0.97
CA CYS A 43 -1.31 6.71 -2.34
C CYS A 43 0.07 6.17 -2.71
N VAL A 44 1.01 6.14 -1.75
CA VAL A 44 2.31 5.54 -1.98
C VAL A 44 2.16 4.03 -2.21
N TYR A 45 1.35 3.36 -1.41
CA TYR A 45 1.07 1.93 -1.62
C TYR A 45 0.48 1.69 -3.02
N GLU A 46 -0.52 2.49 -3.42
CA GLU A 46 -1.11 2.33 -4.75
C GLU A 46 -0.07 2.51 -5.85
N ASP A 47 0.82 3.47 -5.69
CA ASP A 47 1.90 3.67 -6.66
C ASP A 47 2.84 2.47 -6.72
N MET A 48 3.25 1.94 -5.57
CA MET A 48 4.15 0.78 -5.52
C MET A 48 3.52 -0.46 -6.13
N VAL A 49 2.22 -0.64 -5.95
CA VAL A 49 1.51 -1.83 -6.45
C VAL A 49 1.18 -1.70 -7.93
N ASN A 50 0.74 -0.53 -8.38
CA ASN A 50 0.30 -0.33 -9.75
C ASN A 50 1.44 -0.03 -10.72
N ASN A 51 2.57 0.45 -10.22
CA ASN A 51 3.72 0.80 -11.04
C ASN A 51 4.97 0.10 -10.51
N PRO A 52 4.96 -1.24 -10.43
CA PRO A 52 6.12 -1.95 -9.91
C PRO A 52 7.31 -1.73 -10.83
N ALA A 53 8.39 -1.28 -10.24
CA ALA A 53 9.64 -1.02 -10.95
C ALA A 53 10.73 -1.86 -10.29
N GLY A 54 11.97 -1.60 -10.65
CA GLY A 54 13.06 -2.44 -10.19
C GLY A 54 13.16 -3.69 -11.05
N SER A 55 14.16 -4.50 -10.81
CA SER A 55 14.44 -5.65 -11.67
C SER A 55 13.42 -6.77 -11.55
N ARG A 56 12.70 -6.86 -10.44
CA ARG A 56 11.70 -7.92 -10.23
C ARG A 56 10.36 -7.62 -10.87
N GLN A 57 10.03 -6.36 -11.11
CA GLN A 57 8.77 -5.94 -11.73
C GLN A 57 7.53 -6.37 -10.93
N VAL A 58 7.66 -6.50 -9.62
CA VAL A 58 6.56 -6.81 -8.71
C VAL A 58 6.69 -5.97 -7.45
N PRO A 59 5.59 -5.76 -6.69
CA PRO A 59 5.69 -5.05 -5.42
C PRO A 59 6.65 -5.73 -4.46
N PRO A 60 7.31 -4.96 -3.57
CA PRO A 60 8.24 -5.54 -2.61
C PRO A 60 7.57 -6.52 -1.65
N PRO A 61 8.33 -7.48 -1.09
CA PRO A 61 7.77 -8.40 -0.10
C PRO A 61 7.18 -7.65 1.09
N GLY A 62 5.99 -8.05 1.52
CA GLY A 62 5.31 -7.47 2.67
C GLY A 62 4.42 -6.27 2.36
N VAL A 63 4.68 -5.55 1.28
CA VAL A 63 3.96 -4.31 0.97
C VAL A 63 2.48 -4.57 0.72
N CYS A 64 2.15 -5.57 -0.09
CA CYS A 64 0.75 -5.88 -0.37
C CYS A 64 0.01 -6.33 0.89
N ALA A 65 0.68 -7.07 1.77
CA ALA A 65 0.06 -7.51 3.03
C ALA A 65 -0.20 -6.32 3.94
N GLU A 66 0.77 -5.42 4.10
CA GLU A 66 0.61 -4.22 4.92
C GLU A 66 -0.49 -3.32 4.38
N TYR A 67 -0.50 -3.13 3.08
CA TYR A 67 -1.50 -2.30 2.43
C TYR A 67 -2.89 -2.91 2.57
N GLY A 68 -3.01 -4.22 2.32
CA GLY A 68 -4.27 -4.93 2.50
C GLY A 68 -4.80 -4.82 3.93
N TYR A 69 -3.91 -5.00 4.90
CA TYR A 69 -4.27 -4.85 6.30
C TYR A 69 -4.81 -3.44 6.59
N LEU A 70 -4.12 -2.42 6.11
CA LEU A 70 -4.55 -1.03 6.29
C LEU A 70 -5.93 -0.79 5.68
N LEU A 71 -6.14 -1.23 4.45
CA LEU A 71 -7.42 -1.02 3.75
C LEU A 71 -8.58 -1.74 4.42
N LEU A 72 -8.32 -2.85 5.10
CA LEU A 72 -9.36 -3.64 5.76
C LEU A 72 -9.68 -3.16 7.18
N GLN A 73 -8.97 -2.14 7.68
CA GLN A 73 -9.30 -1.56 8.98
C GLN A 73 -10.58 -0.73 8.88
N PRO A 74 -11.45 -0.79 9.92
CA PRO A 74 -12.77 -0.17 9.84
C PRO A 74 -12.76 1.33 9.53
N GLN A 75 -11.77 2.07 10.02
CA GLN A 75 -11.77 3.53 9.90
C GLN A 75 -11.08 4.05 8.64
N THR A 76 -10.36 3.20 7.90
CA THR A 76 -9.50 3.66 6.81
C THR A 76 -10.30 4.33 5.70
N ALA A 77 -11.39 3.71 5.27
CA ALA A 77 -12.20 4.27 4.20
C ALA A 77 -12.80 5.63 4.58
N GLU A 78 -13.31 5.74 5.80
CA GLU A 78 -13.89 7.00 6.27
C GLU A 78 -12.83 8.09 6.37
N THR A 79 -11.66 7.76 6.90
CA THR A 79 -10.56 8.71 7.01
C THR A 79 -10.14 9.21 5.63
N PHE A 80 -10.01 8.31 4.68
CA PHE A 80 -9.63 8.69 3.32
C PHE A 80 -10.71 9.56 2.66
N ALA A 81 -11.97 9.17 2.80
CA ALA A 81 -13.07 9.94 2.23
C ALA A 81 -13.11 11.37 2.75
N LYS A 82 -12.83 11.55 4.04
CA LYS A 82 -12.86 12.86 4.70
C LYS A 82 -11.63 13.72 4.43
N HIS A 83 -10.45 13.12 4.40
CA HIS A 83 -9.19 13.87 4.48
C HIS A 83 -8.35 13.82 3.22
N ALA A 84 -8.62 12.91 2.28
CA ALA A 84 -7.84 12.84 1.05
C ALA A 84 -8.11 14.06 0.16
N THR A 85 -7.07 14.54 -0.50
CA THR A 85 -7.21 15.62 -1.48
C THR A 85 -7.86 15.07 -2.75
N PRO A 86 -8.41 15.95 -3.60
CA PRO A 86 -8.92 15.49 -4.91
C PRO A 86 -7.87 14.76 -5.73
N ALA A 87 -6.60 15.19 -5.66
CA ALA A 87 -5.52 14.51 -6.36
C ALA A 87 -5.33 13.09 -5.85
N GLN A 88 -5.38 12.90 -4.52
CA GLN A 88 -5.25 11.58 -3.91
C GLN A 88 -6.44 10.68 -4.27
N LYS A 89 -7.63 11.23 -4.29
CA LYS A 89 -8.83 10.46 -4.66
C LYS A 89 -8.78 9.98 -6.11
N ARG A 90 -8.12 10.73 -6.99
CA ARG A 90 -7.95 10.31 -8.39
C ARG A 90 -7.12 9.05 -8.55
N ALA A 91 -6.32 8.67 -7.55
CA ALA A 91 -5.60 7.40 -7.59
C ALA A 91 -6.55 6.20 -7.73
N PHE A 92 -7.78 6.35 -7.25
CA PHE A 92 -8.81 5.31 -7.34
C PHE A 92 -9.80 5.56 -8.47
N LYS A 93 -9.59 6.59 -9.30
CA LYS A 93 -10.32 6.87 -10.54
C LYS A 93 -11.80 7.20 -10.38
N ASP A 94 -12.31 7.35 -9.17
CA ASP A 94 -13.72 7.62 -8.95
C ASP A 94 -13.88 8.47 -7.68
N ALA A 95 -14.09 9.75 -7.87
CA ALA A 95 -14.23 10.70 -6.77
C ALA A 95 -15.50 10.48 -5.96
N ASP A 96 -16.50 9.82 -6.55
CA ASP A 96 -17.77 9.55 -5.89
C ASP A 96 -17.87 8.11 -5.38
N ALA A 97 -16.76 7.39 -5.36
CA ALA A 97 -16.74 6.00 -4.93
C ALA A 97 -17.18 5.85 -3.49
N ASP A 98 -17.84 4.73 -3.21
CA ASP A 98 -18.04 4.29 -1.85
C ASP A 98 -16.73 3.65 -1.39
N TYR A 99 -15.94 4.39 -0.64
CA TYR A 99 -14.61 3.94 -0.24
C TYR A 99 -14.67 2.73 0.70
N ALA A 100 -15.75 2.56 1.45
CA ALA A 100 -15.88 1.36 2.29
C ALA A 100 -15.93 0.10 1.43
N VAL A 101 -16.70 0.12 0.36
CA VAL A 101 -16.80 -1.01 -0.58
C VAL A 101 -15.49 -1.17 -1.35
N LEU A 102 -14.96 -0.08 -1.87
CA LEU A 102 -13.75 -0.08 -2.68
C LEU A 102 -12.55 -0.62 -1.89
N PHE A 103 -12.35 -0.11 -0.67
CA PHE A 103 -11.20 -0.47 0.14
C PHE A 103 -11.30 -1.90 0.65
N ARG A 104 -12.50 -2.40 0.91
CA ARG A 104 -12.66 -3.81 1.29
C ARG A 104 -12.24 -4.71 0.14
N ALA A 105 -12.73 -4.44 -1.06
CA ALA A 105 -12.37 -5.24 -2.25
C ALA A 105 -10.88 -5.15 -2.53
N ARG A 106 -10.32 -3.95 -2.46
CA ARG A 106 -8.90 -3.72 -2.73
C ARG A 106 -8.03 -4.38 -1.67
N GLY A 107 -8.43 -4.30 -0.39
CA GLY A 107 -7.70 -4.93 0.70
C GLY A 107 -7.63 -6.44 0.56
N GLU A 108 -8.74 -7.07 0.18
CA GLU A 108 -8.76 -8.50 -0.10
C GLU A 108 -7.86 -8.86 -1.26
N GLU A 109 -7.92 -8.06 -2.32
CA GLU A 109 -7.06 -8.25 -3.51
C GLU A 109 -5.57 -8.17 -3.12
N MET A 110 -5.21 -7.19 -2.30
CA MET A 110 -3.81 -7.00 -1.90
C MET A 110 -3.29 -8.15 -1.07
N MET A 111 -4.07 -8.65 -0.13
CA MET A 111 -3.65 -9.79 0.68
C MET A 111 -3.50 -11.05 -0.16
N LYS A 112 -4.42 -11.29 -1.10
CA LYS A 112 -4.31 -12.41 -2.03
C LYS A 112 -3.09 -12.27 -2.93
N MET A 113 -2.79 -11.06 -3.37
CA MET A 113 -1.62 -10.79 -4.20
C MET A 113 -0.32 -11.12 -3.45
N GLU A 114 -0.24 -10.73 -2.18
CA GLU A 114 0.94 -11.06 -1.38
C GLU A 114 1.15 -12.56 -1.29
N MET A 115 0.09 -13.32 -1.02
CA MET A 115 0.18 -14.76 -0.92
C MET A 115 0.53 -15.43 -2.25
N THR A 116 0.14 -14.82 -3.36
CA THR A 116 0.46 -15.33 -4.70
C THR A 116 1.90 -15.03 -5.07
N LEU A 117 2.36 -13.81 -4.83
CA LEU A 117 3.73 -13.40 -5.18
C LEU A 117 4.77 -14.02 -4.25
N TYR A 118 4.41 -14.21 -2.99
CA TYR A 118 5.31 -14.71 -1.96
C TYR A 118 4.62 -15.82 -1.20
N PRO A 119 4.54 -17.03 -1.80
CA PRO A 119 3.76 -18.14 -1.22
C PRO A 119 4.16 -18.53 0.20
N GLU A 120 5.43 -18.31 0.56
CA GLU A 120 5.92 -18.60 1.90
C GLU A 120 5.27 -17.74 2.98
N SER A 121 4.64 -16.63 2.58
CA SER A 121 3.95 -15.74 3.52
C SER A 121 2.55 -16.24 3.86
N ALA A 122 2.01 -17.18 3.09
CA ALA A 122 0.59 -17.53 3.19
C ALA A 122 0.19 -18.03 4.58
N HIS A 123 1.02 -18.80 5.25
CA HIS A 123 0.64 -19.33 6.56
C HIS A 123 0.60 -18.24 7.64
N PHE A 124 1.26 -17.11 7.43
CA PHE A 124 1.13 -15.96 8.31
C PHE A 124 -0.08 -15.11 7.95
N ILE A 125 -0.30 -14.91 6.66
CA ILE A 125 -1.29 -13.96 6.16
C ILE A 125 -2.70 -14.55 6.15
N LYS A 126 -2.84 -15.82 5.80
CA LYS A 126 -4.14 -16.45 5.65
C LYS A 126 -5.01 -16.34 6.91
N PRO A 127 -4.51 -16.61 8.13
CA PRO A 127 -5.33 -16.44 9.32
C PRO A 127 -5.78 -14.98 9.52
N ILE A 128 -4.90 -14.03 9.25
CA ILE A 128 -5.25 -12.60 9.35
C ILE A 128 -6.32 -12.24 8.32
N PHE A 129 -6.13 -12.69 7.09
CA PHE A 129 -7.08 -12.45 6.01
C PHE A 129 -8.46 -13.00 6.35
N GLU A 130 -8.52 -14.24 6.84
CA GLU A 130 -9.78 -14.86 7.21
C GLU A 130 -10.47 -14.10 8.33
N LYS A 131 -9.71 -13.64 9.32
CA LYS A 131 -10.25 -12.86 10.43
C LYS A 131 -10.82 -11.52 9.96
N LEU A 132 -10.12 -10.83 9.08
CA LEU A 132 -10.51 -9.49 8.62
C LEU A 132 -11.65 -9.52 7.61
N THR A 133 -11.86 -10.63 6.93
CA THR A 133 -12.87 -10.72 5.86
C THR A 133 -14.12 -11.49 6.27
N LYS A 134 -14.23 -11.84 7.52
CA LYS A 134 -15.43 -12.49 8.05
C LYS A 134 -16.63 -11.56 8.06
#